data_71c1c5124465f77d07c71d3c533e65ea
#
_entry.id   71c1c5124465f77d07c71d3c533e65ea
#
_cell.length_a   1.000
_cell.length_b   1.000
_cell.length_c   1.000
_cell.angle_alpha   90.00
_cell.angle_beta   90.00
_cell.angle_gamma   90.00
#
_symmetry.space_group_name_H-M   'P 1'
#
loop_
_entity.id
_entity.type
_entity.pdbx_description
1 polymer ?
#
loop_
_entity_poly.entity_id
_entity_poly.type
_entity_poly.pdbx_seq_one_letter_code
_entity_poly.pdbx_strand_id
1 'polypeptide(L)'
;MTLKLGTEIPGTSAEGNITTIWVPAIKNIKAPTIIELEAGTDISNYVMLGGWSFDPSQDTVSDQRENTVQDFGAPGRKNAGDISIEVLDNTNTEHEEQNEAVTLMHEGASGYIVRRRGMATDAPLASGQKLTVVSVKCGEKKVINPDANTMIRSQIPLFAQAPGWESETAVLTAA
;
A
#
# COMPACT_ATOMS: atom_id res chain seq x y z
N MET A 1 33.25 -13.81 16.49
CA MET A 1 31.84 -13.34 16.29
C MET A 1 31.04 -13.82 17.48
N THR A 2 30.60 -12.95 18.36
CA THR A 2 29.87 -13.35 19.58
C THR A 2 28.39 -13.34 19.26
N LEU A 3 27.73 -14.49 19.41
CA LEU A 3 26.28 -14.59 19.27
C LEU A 3 25.60 -13.80 20.39
N LYS A 4 24.87 -12.73 20.08
CA LYS A 4 24.05 -12.01 21.07
C LYS A 4 22.71 -12.73 21.20
N LEU A 5 22.56 -13.50 22.26
CA LEU A 5 21.31 -14.15 22.64
C LEU A 5 20.54 -13.26 23.63
N GLY A 6 19.23 -13.10 23.44
CA GLY A 6 18.35 -12.44 24.42
C GLY A 6 18.41 -10.92 24.42
N THR A 7 18.87 -10.26 23.35
CA THR A 7 18.77 -8.80 23.23
C THR A 7 17.32 -8.44 22.82
N GLU A 8 16.63 -7.64 23.63
CA GLU A 8 15.33 -7.11 23.28
C GLU A 8 15.45 -6.20 22.06
N ILE A 9 14.60 -6.45 21.06
CA ILE A 9 14.54 -5.63 19.84
C ILE A 9 13.36 -4.67 20.01
N PRO A 10 13.58 -3.34 20.03
CA PRO A 10 12.49 -2.38 20.17
C PRO A 10 11.57 -2.44 18.93
N GLY A 11 10.26 -2.44 19.19
CA GLY A 11 9.21 -2.30 18.18
C GLY A 11 8.71 -0.86 18.09
N THR A 12 8.15 -0.50 16.94
CA THR A 12 7.47 0.79 16.74
C THR A 12 5.98 0.54 16.58
N SER A 13 5.13 1.34 17.28
CA SER A 13 3.68 1.28 17.12
C SER A 13 3.29 1.64 15.67
N ALA A 14 2.25 0.99 15.15
CA ALA A 14 1.69 1.34 13.85
C ALA A 14 0.84 2.62 13.88
N GLU A 15 0.22 2.91 15.03
CA GLU A 15 -0.68 4.06 15.21
C GLU A 15 0.09 5.38 15.07
N GLY A 16 -0.41 6.27 14.20
CA GLY A 16 0.23 7.56 13.90
C GLY A 16 1.54 7.46 13.10
N ASN A 17 1.95 6.27 12.69
CA ASN A 17 3.21 6.01 12.00
C ASN A 17 3.03 5.39 10.60
N ILE A 18 1.89 5.63 9.97
CA ILE A 18 1.60 5.18 8.60
C ILE A 18 1.09 6.37 7.79
N THR A 19 1.74 6.66 6.68
CA THR A 19 1.29 7.65 5.69
C THR A 19 0.84 6.92 4.43
N THR A 20 -0.32 7.30 3.89
CA THR A 20 -0.85 6.76 2.63
C THR A 20 -1.17 7.90 1.68
N ILE A 21 -0.56 7.89 0.51
CA ILE A 21 -0.68 8.95 -0.50
C ILE A 21 -1.24 8.34 -1.79
N TRP A 22 -2.23 8.99 -2.37
CA TRP A 22 -2.68 8.75 -3.74
C TRP A 22 -1.87 9.60 -4.69
N VAL A 23 -1.15 8.99 -5.63
CA VAL A 23 -0.29 9.69 -6.59
C VAL A 23 -0.79 9.39 -8.00
N PRO A 24 -1.09 10.41 -8.83
CA PRO A 24 -1.62 10.20 -10.17
C PRO A 24 -0.61 9.59 -11.15
N ALA A 25 0.67 9.91 -10.99
CA ALA A 25 1.72 9.41 -11.88
C ALA A 25 3.06 9.26 -11.16
N ILE A 26 3.73 8.14 -11.38
CA ILE A 26 5.11 7.86 -10.92
C ILE A 26 5.88 7.29 -12.11
N LYS A 27 7.03 7.87 -12.43
CA LYS A 27 7.87 7.41 -13.56
C LYS A 27 8.58 6.11 -13.26
N ASN A 28 9.08 5.97 -12.05
CA ASN A 28 9.82 4.79 -11.61
C ASN A 28 9.36 4.34 -10.23
N ILE A 29 8.61 3.24 -10.17
CA ILE A 29 8.08 2.71 -8.90
C ILE A 29 9.16 2.29 -7.90
N LYS A 30 10.38 1.98 -8.37
CA LYS A 30 11.51 1.59 -7.51
C LYS A 30 12.22 2.79 -6.88
N ALA A 31 12.11 3.94 -7.52
CA ALA A 31 12.76 5.18 -7.11
C ALA A 31 11.84 6.38 -7.39
N PRO A 32 10.68 6.46 -6.69
CA PRO A 32 9.81 7.62 -6.80
C PRO A 32 10.53 8.87 -6.28
N THR A 33 10.19 10.02 -6.82
CA THR A 33 10.76 11.29 -6.39
C THR A 33 9.88 11.99 -5.36
N ILE A 34 10.47 12.85 -4.53
CA ILE A 34 9.72 13.67 -3.56
C ILE A 34 8.68 14.53 -4.29
N ILE A 35 9.05 15.12 -5.43
CA ILE A 35 8.14 15.96 -6.23
C ILE A 35 6.91 15.16 -6.72
N GLU A 36 7.11 13.91 -7.16
CA GLU A 36 5.98 13.06 -7.58
C GLU A 36 5.04 12.76 -6.42
N LEU A 37 5.55 12.53 -5.22
CA LEU A 37 4.74 12.29 -4.04
C LEU A 37 4.02 13.56 -3.56
N GLU A 38 4.67 14.71 -3.59
CA GLU A 38 4.07 16.01 -3.25
C GLU A 38 2.99 16.45 -4.25
N ALA A 39 3.04 15.98 -5.49
CA ALA A 39 1.96 16.16 -6.47
C ALA A 39 0.75 15.24 -6.22
N GLY A 40 0.88 14.29 -5.30
CA GLY A 40 -0.21 13.42 -4.86
C GLY A 40 -1.05 14.06 -3.76
N THR A 41 -2.04 13.30 -3.31
CA THR A 41 -2.92 13.69 -2.20
C THR A 41 -2.70 12.74 -1.02
N ASP A 42 -2.45 13.29 0.15
CA ASP A 42 -2.39 12.53 1.40
C ASP A 42 -3.79 12.11 1.83
N ILE A 43 -4.04 10.81 1.76
CA ILE A 43 -5.32 10.21 2.15
C ILE A 43 -5.25 9.48 3.50
N SER A 44 -4.17 9.65 4.26
CA SER A 44 -3.92 8.92 5.51
C SER A 44 -5.07 9.05 6.51
N ASN A 45 -5.67 10.24 6.59
CA ASN A 45 -6.77 10.53 7.52
C ASN A 45 -8.11 9.88 7.12
N TYR A 46 -8.23 9.40 5.90
CA TYR A 46 -9.42 8.71 5.41
C TYR A 46 -9.32 7.20 5.56
N VAL A 47 -8.10 6.66 5.60
CA VAL A 47 -7.87 5.20 5.64
C VAL A 47 -8.13 4.68 7.04
N MET A 48 -9.02 3.70 7.14
CA MET A 48 -9.32 3.05 8.41
C MET A 48 -8.14 2.21 8.89
N LEU A 49 -7.94 2.14 10.20
CA LEU A 49 -6.92 1.27 10.79
C LEU A 49 -7.23 -0.20 10.41
N GLY A 50 -6.27 -0.86 9.78
CA GLY A 50 -6.47 -2.21 9.21
C GLY A 50 -7.24 -2.23 7.88
N GLY A 51 -7.67 -1.08 7.37
CA GLY A 51 -8.44 -0.97 6.12
C GLY A 51 -7.62 -1.14 4.84
N TRP A 52 -6.30 -1.25 4.92
CA TRP A 52 -5.46 -1.58 3.77
C TRP A 52 -5.22 -3.08 3.70
N SER A 53 -5.58 -3.71 2.60
CA SER A 53 -5.27 -5.11 2.30
C SER A 53 -4.43 -5.19 1.03
N PHE A 54 -3.27 -5.81 1.15
CA PHE A 54 -2.37 -6.12 0.03
C PHE A 54 -1.56 -7.35 0.41
N ASP A 55 -1.85 -8.47 -0.23
CA ASP A 55 -1.27 -9.78 0.07
C ASP A 55 -0.63 -10.40 -1.18
N PRO A 56 0.53 -9.88 -1.59
CA PRO A 56 1.23 -10.39 -2.76
C PRO A 56 1.79 -11.79 -2.49
N SER A 57 1.62 -12.68 -3.45
CA SER A 57 2.15 -14.04 -3.44
C SER A 57 3.13 -14.28 -4.58
N GLN A 58 3.94 -15.31 -4.44
CA GLN A 58 4.86 -15.75 -5.49
C GLN A 58 4.78 -17.26 -5.63
N ASP A 59 4.56 -17.70 -6.86
CA ASP A 59 4.57 -19.12 -7.20
C ASP A 59 5.96 -19.71 -7.08
N THR A 60 6.03 -21.03 -6.96
CA THR A 60 7.28 -21.78 -7.00
C THR A 60 7.38 -22.56 -8.31
N VAL A 61 8.51 -22.46 -8.97
CA VAL A 61 8.85 -23.33 -10.10
C VAL A 61 9.68 -24.48 -9.57
N SER A 62 9.15 -25.70 -9.70
CA SER A 62 9.90 -26.90 -9.29
C SER A 62 10.91 -27.31 -10.36
N ASP A 63 12.15 -27.56 -9.95
CA ASP A 63 13.20 -28.16 -10.78
C ASP A 63 13.33 -29.64 -10.39
N GLN A 64 12.64 -30.49 -11.14
CA GLN A 64 12.60 -31.93 -10.95
C GLN A 64 13.40 -32.59 -12.08
N ARG A 65 14.55 -33.17 -11.73
CA ARG A 65 15.41 -33.87 -12.71
C ARG A 65 15.50 -35.36 -12.36
N GLU A 66 15.53 -36.21 -13.36
CA GLU A 66 15.58 -37.69 -13.17
C GLU A 66 16.78 -38.16 -12.35
N ASN A 67 17.88 -37.38 -12.34
CA ASN A 67 19.12 -37.71 -11.65
C ASN A 67 19.23 -37.16 -10.23
N THR A 68 18.19 -36.49 -9.71
CA THR A 68 18.17 -35.95 -8.36
C THR A 68 17.15 -36.64 -7.48
N VAL A 69 17.50 -36.86 -6.22
CA VAL A 69 16.61 -37.41 -5.19
C VAL A 69 15.98 -36.31 -4.31
N GLN A 70 16.24 -35.07 -4.64
CA GLN A 70 15.74 -33.90 -3.93
C GLN A 70 15.14 -32.92 -4.97
N ASP A 71 13.98 -32.38 -4.65
CA ASP A 71 13.35 -31.32 -5.43
C ASP A 71 13.91 -29.97 -5.03
N PHE A 72 14.23 -29.14 -6.03
CA PHE A 72 14.62 -27.75 -5.84
C PHE A 72 13.55 -26.82 -6.38
N GLY A 73 13.35 -25.68 -5.70
CA GLY A 73 12.41 -24.66 -6.11
C GLY A 73 13.10 -23.35 -6.51
N ALA A 74 12.60 -22.74 -7.57
CA ALA A 74 12.95 -21.37 -7.95
C ALA A 74 11.72 -20.44 -7.81
N PRO A 75 11.92 -19.13 -7.53
CA PRO A 75 10.84 -18.17 -7.51
C PRO A 75 10.16 -18.08 -8.88
N GLY A 76 8.85 -18.29 -8.92
CA GLY A 76 8.03 -18.20 -10.13
C GLY A 76 7.34 -16.83 -10.29
N ARG A 77 6.14 -16.87 -10.88
CA ARG A 77 5.33 -15.68 -11.16
C ARG A 77 4.89 -15.01 -9.86
N LYS A 78 4.91 -13.69 -9.82
CA LYS A 78 4.35 -12.88 -8.75
C LYS A 78 2.87 -12.57 -9.04
N ASN A 79 2.03 -12.66 -8.02
CA ASN A 79 0.63 -12.29 -8.04
C ASN A 79 0.36 -11.24 -6.97
N ALA A 80 -0.36 -10.19 -7.30
CA ALA A 80 -0.70 -9.10 -6.37
C ALA A 80 -1.72 -9.54 -5.29
N GLY A 81 -2.45 -10.65 -5.51
CA GLY A 81 -3.55 -11.02 -4.66
C GLY A 81 -4.71 -10.02 -4.72
N ASP A 82 -5.56 -10.08 -3.72
CA ASP A 82 -6.65 -9.12 -3.56
C ASP A 82 -6.12 -7.85 -2.89
N ILE A 83 -6.35 -6.71 -3.56
CA ILE A 83 -5.98 -5.41 -3.04
C ILE A 83 -7.25 -4.63 -2.73
N SER A 84 -7.34 -4.06 -1.55
CA SER A 84 -8.45 -3.17 -1.20
C SER A 84 -8.04 -2.12 -0.19
N ILE A 85 -8.78 -1.04 -0.17
CA ILE A 85 -8.63 0.02 0.81
C ILE A 85 -9.99 0.40 1.39
N GLU A 86 -10.09 0.47 2.71
CA GLU A 86 -11.28 0.98 3.40
C GLU A 86 -11.04 2.42 3.80
N VAL A 87 -11.95 3.30 3.41
CA VAL A 87 -11.88 4.73 3.67
C VAL A 87 -13.16 5.24 4.30
N LEU A 88 -13.05 6.32 5.06
CA LEU A 88 -14.22 7.09 5.50
C LEU A 88 -15.01 7.56 4.28
N ASP A 89 -16.32 7.45 4.37
CA ASP A 89 -17.25 7.84 3.29
C ASP A 89 -18.28 8.84 3.82
N ASN A 90 -18.08 10.08 3.46
CA ASN A 90 -18.95 11.19 3.86
C ASN A 90 -20.06 11.48 2.86
N THR A 91 -20.36 10.56 1.94
CA THR A 91 -21.44 10.73 0.96
C THR A 91 -22.78 10.99 1.68
N ASN A 92 -23.50 12.05 1.25
CA ASN A 92 -24.76 12.51 1.83
C ASN A 92 -24.67 13.01 3.31
N THR A 93 -23.48 13.30 3.80
CA THR A 93 -23.31 13.93 5.11
C THR A 93 -23.07 15.44 4.98
N GLU A 94 -23.12 16.17 6.10
CA GLU A 94 -22.75 17.59 6.15
C GLU A 94 -21.26 17.86 5.85
N HIS A 95 -20.46 16.79 5.73
CA HIS A 95 -19.02 16.83 5.41
C HIS A 95 -18.70 16.23 4.05
N GLU A 96 -19.65 16.22 3.13
CA GLU A 96 -19.47 15.60 1.80
C GLU A 96 -18.37 16.29 0.99
N GLU A 97 -18.13 17.59 1.20
CA GLU A 97 -17.01 18.31 0.59
C GLU A 97 -15.63 17.80 1.03
N GLN A 98 -15.58 17.09 2.16
CA GLN A 98 -14.35 16.46 2.70
C GLN A 98 -14.25 14.98 2.34
N ASN A 99 -14.82 14.56 1.22
CA ASN A 99 -14.84 13.14 0.77
C ASN A 99 -13.79 12.88 -0.32
N GLU A 100 -12.61 13.46 -0.16
CA GLU A 100 -11.56 13.49 -1.18
C GLU A 100 -11.08 12.10 -1.59
N ALA A 101 -10.86 11.19 -0.63
CA ALA A 101 -10.40 9.83 -0.90
C ALA A 101 -11.36 9.06 -1.82
N VAL A 102 -12.66 9.13 -1.57
CA VAL A 102 -13.69 8.49 -2.40
C VAL A 102 -13.77 9.13 -3.77
N THR A 103 -13.64 10.47 -3.83
CA THR A 103 -13.69 11.24 -5.09
C THR A 103 -12.51 10.92 -5.99
N LEU A 104 -11.29 10.82 -5.44
CA LEU A 104 -10.08 10.49 -6.18
C LEU A 104 -10.07 9.04 -6.66
N MET A 105 -10.51 8.11 -5.80
CA MET A 105 -10.49 6.68 -6.08
C MET A 105 -11.84 6.18 -6.62
N HIS A 106 -12.49 6.96 -7.50
CA HIS A 106 -13.71 6.53 -8.19
C HIS A 106 -13.46 5.34 -9.11
N GLU A 107 -14.50 4.61 -9.48
CA GLU A 107 -14.41 3.48 -10.40
C GLU A 107 -13.71 3.86 -11.71
N GLY A 108 -12.74 3.05 -12.10
CA GLY A 108 -11.93 3.26 -13.30
C GLY A 108 -10.76 4.22 -13.14
N ALA A 109 -10.64 4.96 -12.03
CA ALA A 109 -9.49 5.80 -11.75
C ALA A 109 -8.21 4.96 -11.69
N SER A 110 -7.13 5.47 -12.30
CA SER A 110 -5.82 4.82 -12.30
C SER A 110 -4.80 5.73 -11.63
N GLY A 111 -3.92 5.13 -10.84
CA GLY A 111 -2.89 5.86 -10.11
C GLY A 111 -2.02 4.93 -9.29
N TYR A 112 -1.40 5.48 -8.28
CA TYR A 112 -0.49 4.75 -7.39
C TYR A 112 -0.89 4.98 -5.94
N ILE A 113 -0.96 3.89 -5.18
CA ILE A 113 -0.99 3.96 -3.72
C ILE A 113 0.44 3.88 -3.22
N VAL A 114 0.87 4.92 -2.53
CA VAL A 114 2.18 4.96 -1.88
C VAL A 114 1.99 4.92 -0.38
N ARG A 115 2.64 3.95 0.28
CA ARG A 115 2.57 3.82 1.73
C ARG A 115 3.96 3.86 2.36
N ARG A 116 4.08 4.68 3.41
CA ARG A 116 5.26 4.77 4.26
C ARG A 116 4.86 4.29 5.66
N ARG A 117 5.61 3.35 6.21
CA ARG A 117 5.37 2.80 7.56
C ARG A 117 6.57 3.07 8.47
N GLY A 118 6.31 3.14 9.78
CA GLY A 118 7.35 3.24 10.82
C GLY A 118 7.91 4.63 11.04
N MET A 119 7.30 5.64 10.44
CA MET A 119 7.63 7.05 10.65
C MET A 119 6.35 7.83 10.96
N ALA A 120 6.42 8.81 11.84
CA ALA A 120 5.30 9.67 12.16
C ALA A 120 4.69 10.28 10.88
N THR A 121 3.37 10.41 10.87
CA THR A 121 2.62 10.90 9.69
C THR A 121 3.02 12.31 9.30
N ASP A 122 3.37 13.16 10.29
CA ASP A 122 3.84 14.53 10.12
C ASP A 122 5.33 14.64 9.77
N ALA A 123 6.07 13.51 9.79
CA ALA A 123 7.48 13.52 9.40
C ALA A 123 7.65 13.84 7.91
N PRO A 124 8.53 14.77 7.54
CA PRO A 124 8.71 15.18 6.15
C PRO A 124 9.18 14.01 5.27
N LEU A 125 8.85 14.09 3.98
CA LEU A 125 9.39 13.20 2.97
C LEU A 125 10.88 13.51 2.80
N ALA A 126 11.71 12.48 2.84
CA ALA A 126 13.16 12.62 2.70
C ALA A 126 13.75 11.49 1.87
N SER A 127 14.79 11.79 1.12
CA SER A 127 15.52 10.79 0.34
C SER A 127 16.05 9.65 1.21
N GLY A 128 15.98 8.43 0.71
CA GLY A 128 16.39 7.21 1.41
C GLY A 128 15.27 6.53 2.20
N GLN A 129 14.11 7.14 2.35
CA GLN A 129 12.95 6.48 2.97
C GLN A 129 12.44 5.33 2.10
N LYS A 130 12.06 4.23 2.75
CA LYS A 130 11.50 3.05 2.06
C LYS A 130 9.98 3.15 1.98
N LEU A 131 9.45 2.78 0.83
CA LEU A 131 8.05 2.91 0.50
C LEU A 131 7.51 1.60 -0.10
N THR A 132 6.23 1.34 0.17
CA THR A 132 5.43 0.45 -0.66
C THR A 132 4.76 1.28 -1.74
N VAL A 133 4.96 0.92 -2.99
CA VAL A 133 4.35 1.59 -4.15
C VAL A 133 3.58 0.54 -4.95
N VAL A 134 2.30 0.78 -5.18
CA VAL A 134 1.43 -0.13 -5.93
C VAL A 134 0.72 0.63 -7.03
N SER A 135 0.95 0.24 -8.28
CA SER A 135 0.19 0.76 -9.43
C SER A 135 -1.17 0.10 -9.47
N VAL A 136 -2.24 0.87 -9.42
CA VAL A 136 -3.60 0.36 -9.29
C VAL A 136 -4.58 1.04 -10.21
N LYS A 137 -5.65 0.30 -10.52
CA LYS A 137 -6.89 0.81 -11.06
C LYS A 137 -8.01 0.52 -10.08
N CYS A 138 -8.82 1.53 -9.77
CA CYS A 138 -9.92 1.43 -8.82
C CYS A 138 -11.12 0.71 -9.44
N GLY A 139 -11.74 -0.19 -8.68
CA GLY A 139 -13.00 -0.81 -9.03
C GLY A 139 -14.21 -0.11 -8.40
N GLU A 140 -15.37 -0.75 -8.52
CA GLU A 140 -16.61 -0.24 -7.95
C GLU A 140 -16.55 -0.17 -6.42
N LYS A 141 -16.92 0.98 -5.88
CA LYS A 141 -17.00 1.22 -4.43
C LYS A 141 -18.03 0.29 -3.79
N LYS A 142 -17.65 -0.42 -2.75
CA LYS A 142 -18.52 -1.25 -1.92
C LYS A 142 -18.86 -0.53 -0.63
N VAL A 143 -20.14 -0.25 -0.43
CA VAL A 143 -20.64 0.30 0.82
C VAL A 143 -20.60 -0.79 1.89
N ILE A 144 -19.94 -0.51 3.03
CA ILE A 144 -19.87 -1.42 4.16
C ILE A 144 -21.06 -1.13 5.08
N ASN A 145 -21.84 -2.14 5.43
CA ASN A 145 -22.91 -1.98 6.40
C ASN A 145 -22.32 -1.56 7.76
N PRO A 146 -22.78 -0.46 8.35
CA PRO A 146 -22.24 0.02 9.60
C PRO A 146 -22.66 -0.91 10.76
N ASP A 147 -21.70 -1.20 11.63
CA ASP A 147 -21.94 -1.80 12.95
C ASP A 147 -22.13 -0.71 14.00
N ALA A 148 -22.64 -1.09 15.16
CA ALA A 148 -22.76 -0.16 16.29
C ALA A 148 -21.39 0.41 16.67
N ASN A 149 -21.34 1.73 16.90
CA ASN A 149 -20.11 2.47 17.28
C ASN A 149 -19.02 2.51 16.20
N THR A 150 -19.38 2.37 14.93
CA THR A 150 -18.43 2.50 13.80
C THR A 150 -18.75 3.75 12.96
N MET A 151 -17.72 4.29 12.30
CA MET A 151 -17.88 5.35 11.31
C MET A 151 -18.42 4.76 10.00
N ILE A 152 -19.15 5.58 9.22
CA ILE A 152 -19.56 5.22 7.86
C ILE A 152 -18.32 5.12 7.00
N ARG A 153 -18.19 4.00 6.29
CA ARG A 153 -17.01 3.67 5.50
C ARG A 153 -17.37 2.88 4.26
N SER A 154 -16.51 2.95 3.28
CA SER A 154 -16.61 2.18 2.04
C SER A 154 -15.31 1.49 1.73
N GLN A 155 -15.39 0.33 1.09
CA GLN A 155 -14.24 -0.42 0.59
C GLN A 155 -14.12 -0.21 -0.91
N ILE A 156 -12.92 0.12 -1.36
CA ILE A 156 -12.60 0.27 -2.78
C ILE A 156 -11.67 -0.89 -3.16
N PRO A 157 -12.11 -1.81 -4.02
CA PRO A 157 -11.25 -2.84 -4.56
C PRO A 157 -10.28 -2.21 -5.56
N LEU A 158 -9.04 -2.67 -5.53
CA LEU A 158 -7.96 -2.16 -6.34
C LEU A 158 -7.37 -3.29 -7.18
N PHE A 159 -7.09 -3.01 -8.43
CA PHE A 159 -6.54 -3.98 -9.36
C PHE A 159 -5.14 -3.56 -9.77
N ALA A 160 -4.14 -4.40 -9.49
CA ALA A 160 -2.76 -4.11 -9.87
C ALA A 160 -2.62 -3.92 -11.38
N GLN A 161 -1.91 -2.87 -11.74
CA GLN A 161 -1.61 -2.52 -13.13
C GLN A 161 -0.09 -2.54 -13.37
N ALA A 162 0.32 -2.56 -14.64
CA ALA A 162 1.71 -2.28 -14.97
C ALA A 162 2.08 -0.85 -14.53
N PRO A 163 3.27 -0.64 -13.98
CA PRO A 163 4.44 -1.52 -13.91
C PRO A 163 4.47 -2.47 -12.70
N GLY A 164 3.41 -2.62 -11.93
CA GLY A 164 3.33 -3.54 -10.80
C GLY A 164 3.51 -2.85 -9.44
N TRP A 165 4.26 -3.47 -8.55
CA TRP A 165 4.42 -3.00 -7.18
C TRP A 165 5.81 -3.24 -6.60
N GLU A 166 6.14 -2.47 -5.57
CA GLU A 166 7.30 -2.61 -4.70
C GLU A 166 6.83 -2.61 -3.24
N SER A 167 7.14 -3.67 -2.49
CA SER A 167 6.73 -3.81 -1.08
C SER A 167 7.87 -3.40 -0.15
N GLU A 168 7.92 -2.13 0.24
CA GLU A 168 8.97 -1.50 1.05
C GLU A 168 10.39 -1.63 0.45
N THR A 169 10.46 -1.83 -0.85
CA THR A 169 11.71 -1.91 -1.62
C THR A 169 11.96 -0.68 -2.47
N ALA A 170 10.92 0.12 -2.73
CA ALA A 170 11.07 1.42 -3.35
C ALA A 170 11.80 2.39 -2.41
N VAL A 171 12.75 3.13 -2.95
CA VAL A 171 13.54 4.11 -2.19
C VAL A 171 13.22 5.51 -2.70
N LEU A 172 12.72 6.36 -1.81
CA LEU A 172 12.41 7.75 -2.14
C LEU A 172 13.68 8.49 -2.51
N THR A 173 13.65 9.19 -3.63
CA THR A 173 14.79 9.97 -4.15
C THR A 173 14.49 11.46 -4.10
N ALA A 174 15.53 12.25 -3.97
CA ALA A 174 15.44 13.68 -4.28
C ALA A 174 15.06 13.86 -5.76
N ALA A 175 14.57 15.03 -6.11
CA ALA A 175 14.20 15.34 -7.49
C ALA A 175 15.39 15.19 -8.45
#